data_52017f4ba360bb480aedbcc6cfb9dcfe
#
_entry.id   52017f4ba360bb480aedbcc6cfb9dcfe
#
_cell.length_a   1.000
_cell.length_b   1.000
_cell.length_c   1.000
_cell.angle_alpha   90.00
_cell.angle_beta   90.00
_cell.angle_gamma   90.00
#
_symmetry.space_group_name_H-M   'P 1'
#
loop_
_entity.id
_entity.type
_entity.pdbx_description
1 polymer ?
#
loop_
_entity_poly.entity_id
_entity_poly.type
_entity_poly.pdbx_seq_one_letter_code
_entity_poly.pdbx_strand_id
1 'polypeptide(L)'
;MLRNAFLFLAALLLALSAGRAFWVWLGENPFNMSGPTYVEFFQQLDRRIAVPIAVTGIGGTLCAGISALLWRSDRKTFYLLLASFGLGVVGCLVTIFVNVPINQRLASWNPASLPPDYPKYLHTWWEWHCVRFVAIFAAMIGTFLAMLLRG
;
A
#
# COMPACT_ATOMS: atom_id res chain seq x y z
N MET A 1 4.55 22.58 16.56
CA MET A 1 5.60 21.70 16.01
C MET A 1 5.09 20.25 15.84
N LEU A 2 4.59 19.58 16.88
CA LEU A 2 4.20 18.16 16.83
C LEU A 2 3.19 17.82 15.72
N ARG A 3 2.10 18.59 15.58
CA ARG A 3 1.07 18.37 14.55
C ARG A 3 1.63 18.42 13.11
N ASN A 4 2.61 19.30 12.85
CA ASN A 4 3.25 19.40 11.54
C ASN A 4 4.20 18.22 11.28
N ALA A 5 4.87 17.71 12.31
CA ALA A 5 5.74 16.56 12.20
C ALA A 5 4.94 15.28 11.82
N PHE A 6 3.81 15.02 12.49
CA PHE A 6 2.96 13.88 12.15
C PHE A 6 2.37 14.01 10.74
N LEU A 7 1.95 15.20 10.35
CA LEU A 7 1.41 15.45 9.01
C LEU A 7 2.48 15.23 7.93
N PHE A 8 3.71 15.71 8.16
CA PHE A 8 4.84 15.47 7.26
C PHE A 8 5.19 13.97 7.17
N LEU A 9 5.24 13.28 8.32
CA LEU A 9 5.49 11.84 8.34
C LEU A 9 4.39 11.05 7.61
N ALA A 10 3.12 11.42 7.81
CA ALA A 10 2.02 10.81 7.06
C ALA A 10 2.21 10.96 5.55
N ALA A 11 2.48 12.19 5.09
CA ALA A 11 2.70 12.47 3.68
C ALA A 11 3.90 11.69 3.11
N LEU A 12 5.03 11.68 3.82
CA LEU A 12 6.24 10.98 3.39
C LEU A 12 6.02 9.47 3.30
N LEU A 13 5.47 8.86 4.35
CA LEU A 13 5.29 7.41 4.41
C LEU A 13 4.23 6.92 3.42
N LEU A 14 3.12 7.66 3.27
CA LEU A 14 2.11 7.35 2.25
C LEU A 14 2.66 7.54 0.84
N ALA A 15 3.49 8.55 0.59
CA ALA A 15 4.14 8.74 -0.72
C ALA A 15 5.08 7.59 -1.07
N LEU A 16 5.89 7.12 -0.11
CA LEU A 16 6.75 5.94 -0.30
C LEU A 16 5.94 4.68 -0.58
N SER A 17 4.84 4.47 0.15
CA SER A 17 3.95 3.33 -0.05
C SER A 17 3.21 3.39 -1.40
N ALA A 18 2.70 4.57 -1.78
CA ALA A 18 2.04 4.81 -3.06
C ALA A 18 3.01 4.65 -4.24
N GLY A 19 4.23 5.18 -4.12
CA GLY A 19 5.28 5.05 -5.13
C GLY A 19 5.67 3.60 -5.35
N ARG A 20 5.78 2.79 -4.28
CA ARG A 20 6.02 1.34 -4.41
C ARG A 20 4.86 0.62 -5.10
N ALA A 21 3.62 0.94 -4.73
CA ALA A 21 2.44 0.34 -5.34
C ALA A 21 2.32 0.73 -6.83
N PHE A 22 2.64 1.97 -7.17
CA PHE A 22 2.69 2.46 -8.55
C PHE A 22 3.76 1.73 -9.38
N TRP A 23 4.94 1.49 -8.81
CA TRP A 23 6.00 0.73 -9.48
C TRP A 23 5.57 -0.70 -9.79
N VAL A 24 4.88 -1.37 -8.86
CA VAL A 24 4.30 -2.70 -9.11
C VAL A 24 3.34 -2.67 -10.28
N TRP A 25 2.48 -1.66 -10.31
CA TRP A 25 1.50 -1.49 -11.39
C TRP A 25 2.17 -1.30 -12.75
N LEU A 26 3.29 -0.57 -12.82
CA LEU A 26 4.02 -0.32 -14.08
C LEU A 26 4.89 -1.50 -14.52
N GLY A 27 5.68 -2.06 -13.62
CA GLY A 27 6.80 -2.93 -13.99
C GLY A 27 6.75 -4.35 -13.46
N GLU A 28 5.87 -4.65 -12.50
CA GLU A 28 5.81 -5.96 -11.85
C GLU A 28 4.45 -6.66 -12.07
N ASN A 29 3.79 -6.35 -13.18
CA ASN A 29 2.54 -7.01 -13.53
C ASN A 29 2.80 -8.50 -13.78
N PRO A 30 2.12 -9.41 -13.05
CA PRO A 30 2.32 -10.86 -13.17
C PRO A 30 2.02 -11.42 -14.55
N PHE A 31 1.26 -10.69 -15.38
CA PHE A 31 0.90 -11.12 -16.73
C PHE A 31 1.91 -10.71 -17.81
N ASN A 32 2.92 -9.92 -17.44
CA ASN A 32 4.01 -9.54 -18.34
C ASN A 32 5.18 -10.55 -18.31
N MET A 33 5.09 -11.59 -17.47
CA MET A 33 6.11 -12.63 -17.29
C MET A 33 5.48 -14.01 -17.35
N SER A 34 6.29 -15.05 -17.61
CA SER A 34 5.83 -16.42 -17.41
C SER A 34 5.61 -16.68 -15.91
N GLY A 35 4.70 -17.59 -15.58
CA GLY A 35 4.42 -17.93 -14.18
C GLY A 35 5.66 -18.30 -13.36
N PRO A 36 6.52 -19.21 -13.86
CA PRO A 36 7.78 -19.55 -13.20
C PRO A 36 8.67 -18.33 -12.95
N THR A 37 8.90 -17.51 -13.98
CA THR A 37 9.74 -16.30 -13.87
C THR A 37 9.17 -15.31 -12.87
N TYR A 38 7.86 -15.11 -12.87
CA TYR A 38 7.22 -14.20 -11.89
C TYR A 38 7.40 -14.70 -10.46
N VAL A 39 7.22 -16.00 -10.21
CA VAL A 39 7.35 -16.56 -8.86
C VAL A 39 8.79 -16.47 -8.36
N GLU A 40 9.79 -16.74 -9.20
CA GLU A 40 11.21 -16.55 -8.83
C GLU A 40 11.52 -15.10 -8.49
N PHE A 41 11.12 -14.16 -9.35
CA PHE A 41 11.28 -12.73 -9.13
C PHE A 41 10.59 -12.30 -7.83
N PHE A 42 9.34 -12.71 -7.62
CA PHE A 42 8.57 -12.39 -6.43
C PHE A 42 9.27 -12.89 -5.16
N GLN A 43 9.73 -14.14 -5.11
CA GLN A 43 10.40 -14.72 -3.95
C GLN A 43 11.68 -13.99 -3.56
N GLN A 44 12.44 -13.51 -4.55
CA GLN A 44 13.66 -12.74 -4.30
C GLN A 44 13.34 -11.33 -3.75
N LEU A 45 12.29 -10.71 -4.28
CA LEU A 45 11.91 -9.34 -3.93
C LEU A 45 11.19 -9.28 -2.58
N ASP A 46 10.20 -10.14 -2.36
CA ASP A 46 9.32 -10.11 -1.16
C ASP A 46 10.12 -10.21 0.14
N ARG A 47 11.13 -11.07 0.20
CA ARG A 47 12.03 -11.19 1.37
C ARG A 47 12.70 -9.87 1.77
N ARG A 48 12.93 -8.98 0.81
CA ARG A 48 13.65 -7.71 1.04
C ARG A 48 12.71 -6.55 1.37
N ILE A 49 11.50 -6.56 0.80
CA ILE A 49 10.62 -5.38 0.82
C ILE A 49 9.41 -5.53 1.73
N ALA A 50 9.07 -6.73 2.23
CA ALA A 50 7.88 -6.96 3.04
C ALA A 50 7.84 -6.05 4.28
N VAL A 51 8.94 -5.95 5.05
CA VAL A 51 9.02 -5.10 6.23
C VAL A 51 8.98 -3.61 5.88
N PRO A 52 9.81 -3.07 4.96
CA PRO A 52 9.69 -1.68 4.53
C PRO A 52 8.29 -1.28 4.06
N ILE A 53 7.61 -2.14 3.29
CA ILE A 53 6.23 -1.87 2.82
C ILE A 53 5.25 -1.81 3.99
N ALA A 54 5.34 -2.75 4.94
CA ALA A 54 4.49 -2.74 6.13
C ALA A 54 4.70 -1.47 6.96
N VAL A 55 5.95 -1.08 7.19
CA VAL A 55 6.30 0.13 7.94
C VAL A 55 5.76 1.39 7.27
N THR A 56 5.95 1.54 5.96
CA THR A 56 5.49 2.73 5.23
C THR A 56 3.97 2.78 5.13
N GLY A 57 3.30 1.68 4.83
CA GLY A 57 1.84 1.63 4.70
C GLY A 57 1.11 1.83 6.03
N ILE A 58 1.45 1.03 7.04
CA ILE A 58 0.83 1.11 8.37
C ILE A 58 1.22 2.40 9.08
N GLY A 59 2.52 2.73 9.09
CA GLY A 59 3.04 3.94 9.71
C GLY A 59 2.43 5.21 9.11
N GLY A 60 2.35 5.29 7.78
CA GLY A 60 1.73 6.42 7.09
C GLY A 60 0.24 6.55 7.43
N THR A 61 -0.50 5.43 7.45
CA THR A 61 -1.90 5.39 7.83
C THR A 61 -2.12 5.85 9.27
N LEU A 62 -1.34 5.33 10.21
CA LEU A 62 -1.43 5.75 11.62
C LEU A 62 -1.10 7.24 11.81
N CYS A 63 -0.04 7.72 11.13
CA CYS A 63 0.31 9.14 11.17
C CYS A 63 -0.79 10.03 10.59
N ALA A 64 -1.51 9.59 9.54
CA ALA A 64 -2.65 10.32 9.01
C ALA A 64 -3.82 10.39 10.02
N GLY A 65 -4.11 9.29 10.72
CA GLY A 65 -5.12 9.26 11.79
C GLY A 65 -4.76 10.16 12.96
N ILE A 66 -3.51 10.09 13.45
CA ILE A 66 -3.00 10.98 14.50
C ILE A 66 -3.08 12.45 14.04
N SER A 67 -2.69 12.72 12.80
CA SER A 67 -2.77 14.07 12.22
C SER A 67 -4.20 14.58 12.18
N ALA A 68 -5.18 13.75 11.80
CA ALA A 68 -6.59 14.12 11.82
C ALA A 68 -7.00 14.60 13.23
N LEU A 69 -6.65 13.85 14.27
CA LEU A 69 -6.98 14.23 15.65
C LEU A 69 -6.29 15.54 16.08
N LEU A 70 -5.04 15.77 15.69
CA LEU A 70 -4.28 16.97 16.03
C LEU A 70 -4.75 18.22 15.27
N TRP A 71 -5.41 18.04 14.11
CA TRP A 71 -5.96 19.11 13.27
C TRP A 71 -7.48 19.25 13.36
N ARG A 72 -8.11 18.65 14.38
CA ARG A 72 -9.59 18.61 14.54
C ARG A 72 -10.26 20.00 14.60
N SER A 73 -9.53 21.05 14.97
CA SER A 73 -10.04 22.43 15.01
C SER A 73 -10.17 23.06 13.62
N ASP A 74 -9.39 22.60 12.64
CA ASP A 74 -9.52 22.97 11.23
C ASP A 74 -10.34 21.91 10.51
N ARG A 75 -11.62 22.20 10.29
CA ARG A 75 -12.58 21.23 9.73
C ARG A 75 -12.17 20.69 8.37
N LYS A 76 -11.60 21.53 7.49
CA LYS A 76 -11.18 21.08 6.14
C LYS A 76 -10.04 20.09 6.23
N THR A 77 -8.98 20.47 6.95
CA THR A 77 -7.80 19.60 7.18
C THR A 77 -8.20 18.31 7.89
N PHE A 78 -9.07 18.39 8.91
CA PHE A 78 -9.58 17.22 9.63
C PHE A 78 -10.25 16.20 8.71
N TYR A 79 -11.22 16.62 7.89
CA TYR A 79 -11.93 15.68 7.03
C TYR A 79 -11.06 15.10 5.91
N LEU A 80 -10.14 15.89 5.36
CA LEU A 80 -9.17 15.36 4.39
C LEU A 80 -8.29 14.27 5.00
N LEU A 81 -7.77 14.51 6.21
CA LEU A 81 -6.93 13.54 6.90
C LEU A 81 -7.71 12.32 7.38
N LEU A 82 -8.95 12.50 7.81
CA LEU A 82 -9.84 11.40 8.19
C LEU A 82 -10.15 10.50 6.99
N ALA A 83 -10.43 11.11 5.82
CA ALA A 83 -10.62 10.36 4.58
C ALA A 83 -9.33 9.64 4.16
N SER A 84 -8.16 10.30 4.26
CA SER A 84 -6.86 9.68 3.99
C SER A 84 -6.58 8.50 4.93
N PHE A 85 -6.87 8.64 6.21
CA PHE A 85 -6.78 7.56 7.18
C PHE A 85 -7.68 6.36 6.80
N GLY A 86 -8.97 6.63 6.49
CA GLY A 86 -9.91 5.58 6.08
C GLY A 86 -9.46 4.83 4.83
N LEU A 87 -8.96 5.55 3.82
CA LEU A 87 -8.40 4.94 2.60
C LEU A 87 -7.12 4.15 2.89
N GLY A 88 -6.25 4.66 3.75
CA GLY A 88 -5.08 3.92 4.22
C GLY A 88 -5.45 2.62 4.93
N VAL A 89 -6.50 2.65 5.79
CA VAL A 89 -7.04 1.45 6.45
C VAL A 89 -7.54 0.44 5.42
N VAL A 90 -8.29 0.87 4.39
CA VAL A 90 -8.70 -0.01 3.29
C VAL A 90 -7.49 -0.67 2.63
N GLY A 91 -6.46 0.09 2.30
CA GLY A 91 -5.21 -0.45 1.74
C GLY A 91 -4.53 -1.47 2.64
N CYS A 92 -4.49 -1.23 3.96
CA CYS A 92 -3.96 -2.17 4.95
C CYS A 92 -4.79 -3.45 5.03
N LEU A 93 -6.13 -3.34 5.07
CA LEU A 93 -7.02 -4.50 5.12
C LEU A 93 -6.89 -5.38 3.88
N VAL A 94 -6.86 -4.80 2.69
CA VAL A 94 -6.60 -5.53 1.44
C VAL A 94 -5.25 -6.25 1.51
N THR A 95 -4.22 -5.58 2.01
CA THR A 95 -2.90 -6.18 2.16
C THR A 95 -2.95 -7.39 3.09
N ILE A 96 -3.51 -7.23 4.28
CA ILE A 96 -3.50 -8.26 5.33
C ILE A 96 -4.37 -9.47 4.96
N PHE A 97 -5.58 -9.23 4.44
CA PHE A 97 -6.55 -10.30 4.23
C PHE A 97 -6.50 -10.95 2.85
N VAL A 98 -5.91 -10.27 1.86
CA VAL A 98 -5.84 -10.81 0.49
C VAL A 98 -4.40 -10.97 0.01
N ASN A 99 -3.61 -9.88 -0.05
CA ASN A 99 -2.29 -10.00 -0.67
C ASN A 99 -1.32 -10.84 0.17
N VAL A 100 -1.26 -10.66 1.49
CA VAL A 100 -0.33 -11.43 2.35
C VAL A 100 -0.59 -12.95 2.30
N PRO A 101 -1.82 -13.47 2.40
CA PRO A 101 -2.06 -14.91 2.25
C PRO A 101 -1.61 -15.46 0.88
N ILE A 102 -1.82 -14.69 -0.20
CA ILE A 102 -1.35 -15.08 -1.53
C ILE A 102 0.19 -15.02 -1.59
N ASN A 103 0.80 -13.97 -1.05
CA ASN A 103 2.26 -13.85 -0.97
C ASN A 103 2.91 -15.06 -0.28
N GLN A 104 2.32 -15.51 0.82
CA GLN A 104 2.80 -16.70 1.54
C GLN A 104 2.73 -17.97 0.68
N ARG A 105 1.69 -18.12 -0.15
CA ARG A 105 1.59 -19.21 -1.11
C ARG A 105 2.65 -19.10 -2.20
N LEU A 106 2.80 -17.93 -2.82
CA LEU A 106 3.84 -17.70 -3.84
C LEU A 106 5.24 -17.98 -3.30
N ALA A 107 5.50 -17.60 -2.05
CA ALA A 107 6.77 -17.82 -1.37
C ALA A 107 7.09 -19.32 -1.16
N SER A 108 6.07 -20.17 -1.07
CA SER A 108 6.22 -21.62 -0.86
C SER A 108 6.27 -22.45 -2.15
N TRP A 109 5.93 -21.89 -3.30
CA TRP A 109 5.88 -22.64 -4.55
C TRP A 109 7.27 -22.93 -5.11
N ASN A 110 7.37 -24.09 -5.80
CA ASN A 110 8.54 -24.41 -6.62
C ASN A 110 8.32 -23.82 -8.03
N PRO A 111 9.14 -22.86 -8.48
CA PRO A 111 8.98 -22.25 -9.81
C PRO A 111 9.03 -23.26 -10.97
N ALA A 112 9.78 -24.36 -10.81
CA ALA A 112 9.87 -25.40 -11.83
C ALA A 112 8.61 -26.30 -11.92
N SER A 113 7.72 -26.23 -10.91
CA SER A 113 6.52 -27.07 -10.81
C SER A 113 5.41 -26.33 -10.09
N LEU A 114 4.79 -25.35 -10.78
CA LEU A 114 3.69 -24.56 -10.23
C LEU A 114 2.40 -25.38 -10.13
N PRO A 115 1.55 -25.10 -9.11
CA PRO A 115 0.22 -25.70 -9.02
C PRO A 115 -0.61 -25.35 -10.26
N PRO A 116 -1.49 -26.23 -10.77
CA PRO A 116 -2.30 -25.96 -11.98
C PRO A 116 -3.20 -24.71 -11.86
N ASP A 117 -3.58 -24.33 -10.64
CA ASP A 117 -4.46 -23.21 -10.33
C ASP A 117 -3.69 -21.90 -10.01
N TYR A 118 -2.35 -21.87 -10.19
CA TYR A 118 -1.55 -20.67 -9.93
C TYR A 118 -2.07 -19.41 -10.63
N PRO A 119 -2.61 -19.46 -11.87
CA PRO A 119 -3.07 -18.25 -12.54
C PRO A 119 -4.21 -17.55 -11.79
N LYS A 120 -5.09 -18.32 -11.12
CA LYS A 120 -6.18 -17.77 -10.31
C LYS A 120 -5.64 -16.91 -9.15
N TYR A 121 -4.58 -17.37 -8.48
CA TYR A 121 -3.96 -16.60 -7.38
C TYR A 121 -3.31 -15.32 -7.89
N LEU A 122 -2.63 -15.36 -9.06
CA LEU A 122 -2.04 -14.17 -9.66
C LEU A 122 -3.10 -13.16 -10.08
N HIS A 123 -4.22 -13.60 -10.65
CA HIS A 123 -5.36 -12.73 -10.98
C HIS A 123 -5.93 -12.06 -9.72
N THR A 124 -6.28 -12.84 -8.72
CA THR A 124 -6.83 -12.31 -7.46
C THR A 124 -5.85 -11.33 -6.82
N TRP A 125 -4.56 -11.68 -6.75
CA TRP A 125 -3.54 -10.80 -6.20
C TRP A 125 -3.46 -9.47 -6.93
N TRP A 126 -3.49 -9.50 -8.27
CA TRP A 126 -3.41 -8.31 -9.11
C TRP A 126 -4.62 -7.40 -8.98
N GLU A 127 -5.82 -7.95 -9.03
CA GLU A 127 -7.06 -7.19 -8.87
C GLU A 127 -7.07 -6.42 -7.53
N TRP A 128 -6.75 -7.12 -6.45
CA TRP A 128 -6.70 -6.50 -5.14
C TRP A 128 -5.49 -5.58 -4.95
N HIS A 129 -4.39 -5.85 -5.66
CA HIS A 129 -3.29 -4.89 -5.73
C HIS A 129 -3.73 -3.56 -6.37
N CYS A 130 -4.51 -3.59 -7.45
CA CYS A 130 -5.06 -2.39 -8.07
C CYS A 130 -5.99 -1.61 -7.10
N VAL A 131 -6.87 -2.30 -6.37
CA VAL A 131 -7.71 -1.69 -5.34
C VAL A 131 -6.85 -1.02 -4.26
N ARG A 132 -5.85 -1.73 -3.75
CA ARG A 132 -4.91 -1.21 -2.75
C ARG A 132 -4.14 0.00 -3.28
N PHE A 133 -3.65 -0.07 -4.52
CA PHE A 133 -2.94 1.04 -5.16
C PHE A 133 -3.79 2.29 -5.19
N VAL A 134 -5.02 2.21 -5.70
CA VAL A 134 -5.94 3.35 -5.77
C VAL A 134 -6.22 3.93 -4.38
N ALA A 135 -6.48 3.08 -3.39
CA ALA A 135 -6.75 3.51 -2.02
C ALA A 135 -5.56 4.27 -1.39
N ILE A 136 -4.34 3.72 -1.48
CA ILE A 136 -3.14 4.34 -0.91
C ILE A 136 -2.78 5.62 -1.66
N PHE A 137 -2.93 5.63 -3.00
CA PHE A 137 -2.66 6.80 -3.82
C PHE A 137 -3.63 7.95 -3.50
N ALA A 138 -4.91 7.65 -3.34
CA ALA A 138 -5.90 8.63 -2.93
C ALA A 138 -5.65 9.13 -1.49
N ALA A 139 -5.23 8.26 -0.56
CA ALA A 139 -4.84 8.64 0.80
C ALA A 139 -3.64 9.61 0.79
N MET A 140 -2.64 9.35 -0.04
CA MET A 140 -1.51 10.25 -0.25
C MET A 140 -1.97 11.61 -0.77
N ILE A 141 -2.78 11.65 -1.82
CA ILE A 141 -3.31 12.91 -2.39
C ILE A 141 -4.08 13.69 -1.32
N GLY A 142 -4.99 13.05 -0.59
CA GLY A 142 -5.75 13.71 0.48
C GLY A 142 -4.85 14.30 1.57
N THR A 143 -3.76 13.62 1.92
CA THR A 143 -2.78 14.13 2.89
C THR A 143 -2.01 15.33 2.35
N PHE A 144 -1.60 15.32 1.08
CA PHE A 144 -0.97 16.49 0.44
C PHE A 144 -1.93 17.67 0.33
N LEU A 145 -3.19 17.44 -0.03
CA LEU A 145 -4.21 18.50 -0.04
C LEU A 145 -4.42 19.09 1.36
N ALA A 146 -4.43 18.26 2.40
CA ALA A 146 -4.47 18.73 3.78
C ALA A 146 -3.26 19.61 4.14
N MET A 147 -2.07 19.28 3.64
CA MET A 147 -0.88 20.12 3.83
C MET A 147 -0.96 21.47 3.12
N LEU A 148 -1.56 21.50 1.92
CA LEU A 148 -1.64 22.71 1.10
C LEU A 148 -2.77 23.65 1.56
N LEU A 149 -3.89 23.09 2.04
CA LEU A 149 -5.13 23.83 2.33
C LEU A 149 -5.32 24.17 3.81
N ARG A 150 -4.39 23.75 4.68
CA ARG A 150 -4.41 24.11 6.11
C ARG A 150 -4.23 25.62 6.31
N GLY A 151 -5.08 26.19 7.14
CA GLY A 151 -5.01 27.59 7.58
C GLY A 151 -4.09 27.78 8.77
#